data_28a5d88835917ab9ecc2d006640ecd36
#
_entry.id   28a5d88835917ab9ecc2d006640ecd36
#
_cell.length_a   1.000
_cell.length_b   1.000
_cell.length_c   1.000
_cell.angle_alpha   90.00
_cell.angle_beta   90.00
_cell.angle_gamma   90.00
#
_symmetry.space_group_name_H-M   'P 1'
#
loop_
_entity.id
_entity.type
_entity.pdbx_description
1 polymer ?
#
loop_
_entity_poly.entity_id
_entity_poly.type
_entity_poly.pdbx_seq_one_letter_code
_entity_poly.pdbx_strand_id
1 'polypeptide(L)'
;MLRKISIAQAGTHPLVKASPSDTLGDIHAKLCEHNAVVAVDPDGSFKGIVSRSDAVKKILSRSDWRDVPVAEVMTTKVLYVPNHVSLAEAAEEMLKADIHQLVVTGPPEGGSFAIGILTLQDVVANAA
;
A
#
# COMPACT_ATOMS: atom_id res chain seq x y z
N MET A 1 15.77 -19.65 0.32
CA MET A 1 14.43 -19.71 -0.30
C MET A 1 13.92 -18.33 -0.71
N LEU A 2 13.72 -17.42 0.23
CA LEU A 2 13.17 -16.07 -0.09
C LEU A 2 14.07 -15.26 -1.03
N ARG A 3 15.35 -15.51 -1.07
CA ARG A 3 16.27 -14.81 -1.98
C ARG A 3 16.15 -15.26 -3.43
N LYS A 4 15.49 -16.40 -3.65
CA LYS A 4 15.28 -16.96 -4.99
C LYS A 4 13.89 -16.71 -5.55
N ILE A 5 12.99 -16.19 -4.72
CA ILE A 5 11.61 -15.88 -5.12
C ILE A 5 11.50 -14.38 -5.30
N SER A 6 11.07 -13.96 -6.51
CA SER A 6 10.77 -12.55 -6.76
C SER A 6 9.38 -12.22 -6.24
N ILE A 7 9.12 -10.93 -6.06
CA ILE A 7 7.79 -10.45 -5.69
C ILE A 7 6.77 -10.89 -6.74
N ALA A 8 7.13 -10.81 -8.03
CA ALA A 8 6.25 -11.23 -9.12
C ALA A 8 5.86 -12.70 -9.01
N GLN A 9 6.79 -13.56 -8.60
CA GLN A 9 6.52 -14.99 -8.44
C GLN A 9 5.65 -15.30 -7.22
N ALA A 10 5.85 -14.55 -6.14
CA ALA A 10 5.06 -14.73 -4.92
C ALA A 10 3.64 -14.18 -5.06
N GLY A 11 3.46 -13.18 -5.90
CA GLY A 11 2.19 -12.48 -6.04
C GLY A 11 2.05 -11.35 -5.03
N THR A 12 1.13 -10.45 -5.32
CA THR A 12 0.84 -9.31 -4.47
C THR A 12 -0.68 -9.18 -4.32
N HIS A 13 -1.09 -8.41 -3.33
CA HIS A 13 -2.51 -8.06 -3.19
C HIS A 13 -2.88 -7.02 -4.25
N PRO A 14 -4.07 -7.14 -4.88
CA PRO A 14 -4.53 -6.15 -5.84
C PRO A 14 -4.63 -4.78 -5.19
N LEU A 15 -4.43 -3.73 -5.99
CA LEU A 15 -4.64 -2.38 -5.52
C LEU A 15 -6.13 -2.10 -5.34
N VAL A 16 -6.47 -1.56 -4.18
CA VAL A 16 -7.80 -0.99 -3.94
C VAL A 16 -7.60 0.50 -4.02
N LYS A 17 -8.21 1.13 -5.03
CA LYS A 17 -7.91 2.51 -5.40
C LYS A 17 -8.96 3.49 -4.92
N ALA A 18 -8.52 4.72 -4.67
CA ALA A 18 -9.37 5.86 -4.39
C ALA A 18 -8.74 7.11 -4.98
N SER A 19 -9.52 8.18 -5.09
CA SER A 19 -9.00 9.49 -5.47
C SER A 19 -8.53 10.22 -4.21
N PRO A 20 -7.47 11.05 -4.28
CA PRO A 20 -7.11 11.91 -3.14
C PRO A 20 -8.24 12.83 -2.68
N SER A 21 -9.19 13.15 -3.56
CA SER A 21 -10.33 13.99 -3.23
C SER A 21 -11.51 13.23 -2.61
N ASP A 22 -11.46 11.89 -2.62
CA ASP A 22 -12.46 11.10 -1.90
C ASP A 22 -12.32 11.34 -0.40
N THR A 23 -13.41 11.14 0.36
CA THR A 23 -13.38 11.28 1.81
C THR A 23 -13.17 9.92 2.49
N LEU A 24 -12.83 9.95 3.78
CA LEU A 24 -12.76 8.70 4.56
C LEU A 24 -14.10 7.97 4.56
N GLY A 25 -15.21 8.72 4.57
CA GLY A 25 -16.53 8.12 4.45
C GLY A 25 -16.71 7.34 3.15
N ASP A 26 -16.19 7.88 2.06
CA ASP A 26 -16.26 7.24 0.73
C ASP A 26 -15.48 5.93 0.69
N ILE A 27 -14.34 5.84 1.38
CA ILE A 27 -13.48 4.65 1.35
C ILE A 27 -13.67 3.72 2.55
N HIS A 28 -14.58 4.05 3.46
CA HIS A 28 -14.81 3.29 4.70
C HIS A 28 -15.02 1.80 4.43
N ALA A 29 -15.93 1.47 3.50
CA ALA A 29 -16.22 0.07 3.18
C ALA A 29 -14.99 -0.66 2.65
N LYS A 30 -14.18 0.01 1.85
CA LYS A 30 -12.94 -0.57 1.31
C LYS A 30 -11.95 -0.90 2.43
N LEU A 31 -11.83 -0.03 3.43
CA LEU A 31 -10.94 -0.28 4.57
C LEU A 31 -11.45 -1.36 5.51
N CYS A 32 -12.76 -1.63 5.51
CA CYS A 32 -13.31 -2.76 6.27
C CYS A 32 -12.89 -4.09 5.68
N GLU A 33 -12.74 -4.16 4.35
CA GLU A 33 -12.44 -5.39 3.63
C GLU A 33 -10.96 -5.55 3.29
N HIS A 34 -10.20 -4.46 3.23
CA HIS A 34 -8.81 -4.47 2.78
C HIS A 34 -7.92 -3.72 3.77
N ASN A 35 -6.66 -4.12 3.84
CA ASN A 35 -5.70 -3.53 4.79
C ASN A 35 -5.32 -2.09 4.44
N ALA A 36 -5.41 -1.72 3.17
CA ALA A 36 -5.01 -0.41 2.72
C ALA A 36 -5.73 -0.02 1.45
N VAL A 37 -5.86 1.29 1.24
CA VAL A 37 -6.40 1.88 0.02
C VAL A 37 -5.33 2.80 -0.55
N VAL A 38 -5.11 2.71 -1.85
CA VAL A 38 -4.10 3.49 -2.56
C VAL A 38 -4.77 4.69 -3.24
N ALA A 39 -4.28 5.89 -2.94
CA ALA A 39 -4.77 7.10 -3.58
C ALA A 39 -4.02 7.32 -4.89
N VAL A 40 -4.76 7.43 -5.98
CA VAL A 40 -4.19 7.66 -7.32
C VAL A 40 -4.93 8.79 -8.01
N ASP A 41 -4.20 9.56 -8.82
CA ASP A 41 -4.79 10.60 -9.65
C ASP A 41 -5.50 9.97 -10.86
N PRO A 42 -6.33 10.76 -11.57
CA PRO A 42 -7.02 10.25 -12.76
C PRO A 42 -6.07 9.68 -13.83
N ASP A 43 -4.84 10.16 -13.90
CA ASP A 43 -3.83 9.66 -14.85
C ASP A 43 -3.18 8.35 -14.37
N GLY A 44 -3.57 7.84 -13.18
CA GLY A 44 -3.02 6.62 -12.62
C GLY A 44 -1.79 6.80 -11.75
N SER A 45 -1.29 8.04 -11.61
CA SER A 45 -0.09 8.26 -10.80
C SER A 45 -0.41 8.10 -9.30
N PHE A 46 0.50 7.42 -8.60
CA PHE A 46 0.39 7.15 -7.17
C PHE A 46 0.59 8.43 -6.36
N LYS A 47 -0.27 8.66 -5.38
CA LYS A 47 -0.19 9.82 -4.49
C LYS A 47 0.08 9.46 -3.03
N GLY A 48 -0.50 8.40 -2.54
CA GLY A 48 -0.31 7.99 -1.16
C GLY A 48 -1.08 6.73 -0.83
N ILE A 49 -0.96 6.29 0.41
CA ILE A 49 -1.63 5.08 0.88
C ILE A 49 -2.32 5.39 2.21
N VAL A 50 -3.53 4.86 2.39
CA VAL A 50 -4.28 4.95 3.65
C VAL A 50 -4.39 3.56 4.23
N SER A 51 -3.82 3.36 5.41
CA SER A 51 -3.95 2.12 6.17
C SER A 51 -5.10 2.24 7.16
N ARG A 52 -5.50 1.11 7.73
CA ARG A 52 -6.50 1.11 8.80
C ARG A 52 -6.06 1.96 9.99
N SER A 53 -4.76 1.92 10.34
CA SER A 53 -4.26 2.72 11.46
C SER A 53 -4.36 4.22 11.18
N ASP A 54 -4.13 4.64 9.94
CA ASP A 54 -4.30 6.04 9.55
C ASP A 54 -5.76 6.48 9.75
N ALA A 55 -6.70 5.65 9.33
CA ALA A 55 -8.12 5.95 9.48
C ALA A 55 -8.54 5.99 10.96
N VAL A 56 -8.07 5.04 11.76
CA VAL A 56 -8.39 4.99 13.19
C VAL A 56 -7.93 6.26 13.90
N LYS A 57 -6.76 6.77 13.58
CA LYS A 57 -6.26 8.02 14.16
C LYS A 57 -7.23 9.18 13.94
N LYS A 58 -7.81 9.28 12.74
CA LYS A 58 -8.80 10.33 12.44
C LYS A 58 -10.13 10.08 13.11
N ILE A 59 -10.60 8.83 13.11
CA ILE A 59 -11.86 8.45 13.74
C ILE A 59 -11.84 8.82 15.23
N LEU A 60 -10.72 8.60 15.91
CA LEU A 60 -10.57 8.90 17.32
C LEU A 60 -10.42 10.39 17.59
N SER A 61 -9.92 11.18 16.66
CA SER A 61 -9.58 12.58 16.87
C SER A 61 -10.64 13.57 16.39
N ARG A 62 -11.55 13.14 15.50
CA ARG A 62 -12.54 14.06 14.89
C ARG A 62 -13.90 13.39 14.77
N SER A 63 -14.94 14.08 15.23
CA SER A 63 -16.31 13.59 15.07
C SER A 63 -16.80 13.65 13.61
N ASP A 64 -16.23 14.54 12.81
CA ASP A 64 -16.53 14.70 11.38
C ASP A 64 -15.57 13.92 10.47
N TRP A 65 -14.99 12.84 10.98
CA TRP A 65 -13.96 12.07 10.26
C TRP A 65 -14.43 11.60 8.88
N ARG A 66 -15.73 11.36 8.69
CA ARG A 66 -16.27 10.91 7.41
C ARG A 66 -16.06 11.92 6.28
N ASP A 67 -15.97 13.19 6.63
CA ASP A 67 -15.83 14.28 5.67
C ASP A 67 -14.37 14.64 5.39
N VAL A 68 -13.42 14.00 6.08
CA VAL A 68 -12.00 14.30 5.92
C VAL A 68 -11.49 13.72 4.59
N PRO A 69 -10.87 14.53 3.74
CA PRO A 69 -10.34 14.05 2.45
C PRO A 69 -9.22 13.03 2.65
N VAL A 70 -9.17 12.05 1.75
CA VAL A 70 -8.10 11.06 1.71
C VAL A 70 -6.73 11.73 1.67
N ALA A 71 -6.61 12.83 0.92
CA ALA A 71 -5.36 13.58 0.81
C ALA A 71 -4.80 14.06 2.16
N GLU A 72 -5.66 14.32 3.13
CA GLU A 72 -5.22 14.74 4.48
C GLU A 72 -4.76 13.57 5.34
N VAL A 73 -5.18 12.36 5.02
CA VAL A 73 -4.95 11.17 5.85
C VAL A 73 -3.84 10.30 5.30
N MET A 74 -3.68 10.27 3.99
CA MET A 74 -2.75 9.37 3.32
C MET A 74 -1.30 9.63 3.72
N THR A 75 -0.54 8.54 3.76
CA THR A 75 0.91 8.60 3.92
C THR A 75 1.52 8.74 2.54
N THR A 76 2.35 9.77 2.34
CA THR A 76 3.00 10.03 1.05
C THR A 76 4.42 9.47 1.00
N LYS A 77 5.06 9.30 2.15
CA LYS A 77 6.38 8.66 2.24
C LYS A 77 6.17 7.15 2.23
N VAL A 78 6.25 6.56 1.05
CA VAL A 78 5.98 5.15 0.84
C VAL A 78 7.20 4.52 0.19
N LEU A 79 7.53 3.31 0.63
CA LEU A 79 8.60 2.55 0.03
C LEU A 79 8.07 1.86 -1.22
N TYR A 80 8.78 2.02 -2.33
CA TYR A 80 8.46 1.38 -3.60
C TYR A 80 9.50 0.34 -3.92
N VAL A 81 9.08 -0.80 -4.44
CA VAL A 81 9.99 -1.85 -4.86
C VAL A 81 9.48 -2.43 -6.18
N PRO A 82 10.34 -2.55 -7.21
CA PRO A 82 9.95 -3.20 -8.46
C PRO A 82 9.65 -4.68 -8.25
N ASN A 83 8.77 -5.24 -9.06
CA ASN A 83 8.30 -6.61 -8.85
C ASN A 83 9.34 -7.70 -9.13
N HIS A 84 10.47 -7.36 -9.75
CA HIS A 84 11.54 -8.32 -10.01
C HIS A 84 12.47 -8.54 -8.82
N VAL A 85 12.37 -7.71 -7.80
CA VAL A 85 13.16 -7.81 -6.57
C VAL A 85 12.74 -9.04 -5.77
N SER A 86 13.68 -9.63 -5.05
CA SER A 86 13.38 -10.82 -4.24
C SER A 86 12.56 -10.47 -3.00
N LEU A 87 11.82 -11.47 -2.50
CA LEU A 87 11.08 -11.30 -1.25
C LEU A 87 12.00 -10.99 -0.08
N ALA A 88 13.20 -11.58 -0.06
CA ALA A 88 14.16 -11.33 1.01
C ALA A 88 14.60 -9.86 1.03
N GLU A 89 14.91 -9.31 -0.14
CA GLU A 89 15.30 -7.92 -0.24
C GLU A 89 14.17 -6.97 0.16
N ALA A 90 12.95 -7.26 -0.28
CA ALA A 90 11.79 -6.49 0.11
C ALA A 90 11.55 -6.54 1.62
N ALA A 91 11.68 -7.73 2.23
CA ALA A 91 11.54 -7.91 3.67
C ALA A 91 12.59 -7.10 4.44
N GLU A 92 13.83 -7.13 3.98
CA GLU A 92 14.92 -6.36 4.60
C GLU A 92 14.63 -4.87 4.58
N GLU A 93 14.09 -4.37 3.46
CA GLU A 93 13.74 -2.96 3.33
C GLU A 93 12.58 -2.58 4.27
N MET A 94 11.57 -3.44 4.38
CA MET A 94 10.46 -3.20 5.32
C MET A 94 10.94 -3.13 6.76
N LEU A 95 11.84 -4.03 7.16
CA LEU A 95 12.38 -4.04 8.52
C LEU A 95 13.25 -2.83 8.80
N LYS A 96 14.07 -2.42 7.84
CA LYS A 96 14.92 -1.23 7.96
C LYS A 96 14.09 0.04 8.14
N ALA A 97 13.00 0.15 7.42
CA ALA A 97 12.13 1.33 7.45
C ALA A 97 11.08 1.24 8.55
N ASP A 98 11.01 0.11 9.27
CA ASP A 98 10.00 -0.15 10.31
C ASP A 98 8.59 0.03 9.76
N ILE A 99 8.32 -0.57 8.60
CA ILE A 99 7.02 -0.55 7.95
C ILE A 99 6.55 -1.99 7.72
N HIS A 100 5.25 -2.18 7.61
CA HIS A 100 4.64 -3.50 7.49
C HIS A 100 4.14 -3.80 6.07
N GLN A 101 4.21 -2.85 5.18
CA GLN A 101 3.78 -2.99 3.80
C GLN A 101 4.55 -2.04 2.89
N LEU A 102 4.65 -2.39 1.62
CA LEU A 102 5.26 -1.54 0.61
C LEU A 102 4.47 -1.61 -0.68
N VAL A 103 4.70 -0.64 -1.55
CA VAL A 103 4.06 -0.56 -2.86
C VAL A 103 4.96 -1.25 -3.87
N VAL A 104 4.39 -2.17 -4.64
CA VAL A 104 5.11 -2.87 -5.70
C VAL A 104 4.81 -2.19 -7.01
N THR A 105 5.87 -1.85 -7.75
CA THR A 105 5.74 -1.25 -9.07
C THR A 105 5.93 -2.31 -10.14
N GLY A 106 5.46 -2.01 -11.36
CA GLY A 106 5.62 -2.88 -12.50
C GLY A 106 7.05 -2.92 -13.02
N PRO A 107 7.25 -3.56 -14.19
CA PRO A 107 8.58 -3.62 -14.80
C PRO A 107 9.16 -2.24 -15.01
N PRO A 108 10.50 -2.10 -15.12
CA PRO A 108 11.13 -0.81 -15.30
C PRO A 108 10.57 0.04 -16.45
N GLU A 109 10.14 -0.60 -17.52
CA GLU A 109 9.51 0.07 -18.67
C GLU A 109 8.11 0.60 -18.34
N GLY A 110 7.46 0.06 -17.31
CA GLY A 110 6.13 0.48 -16.87
C GLY A 110 6.14 1.73 -16.01
N GLY A 111 7.31 2.27 -15.72
CA GLY A 111 7.45 3.48 -14.93
C GLY A 111 7.08 3.29 -13.46
N SER A 112 6.54 4.34 -12.85
CA SER A 112 6.27 4.38 -11.41
C SER A 112 4.83 4.00 -11.07
N PHE A 113 4.14 3.28 -11.94
CA PHE A 113 2.78 2.85 -11.65
C PHE A 113 2.78 1.71 -10.65
N ALA A 114 2.03 1.88 -9.56
CA ALA A 114 1.83 0.85 -8.56
C ALA A 114 0.97 -0.27 -9.15
N ILE A 115 1.38 -1.53 -8.91
CA ILE A 115 0.64 -2.69 -9.39
C ILE A 115 0.14 -3.58 -8.26
N GLY A 116 0.64 -3.41 -7.05
CA GLY A 116 0.21 -4.23 -5.92
C GLY A 116 0.80 -3.76 -4.60
N ILE A 117 0.39 -4.43 -3.54
CA ILE A 117 0.86 -4.22 -2.18
C ILE A 117 1.50 -5.52 -1.69
N LEU A 118 2.66 -5.42 -1.06
CA LEU A 118 3.31 -6.54 -0.38
C LEU A 118 3.36 -6.25 1.12
N THR A 119 3.04 -7.24 1.93
CA THR A 119 3.03 -7.11 3.39
C THR A 119 4.03 -8.07 4.03
N LEU A 120 4.37 -7.83 5.29
CA LEU A 120 5.20 -8.77 6.06
C LEU A 120 4.53 -10.15 6.15
N GLN A 121 3.21 -10.19 6.21
CA GLN A 121 2.46 -11.44 6.23
C GLN A 121 2.73 -12.27 4.96
N ASP A 122 2.84 -11.61 3.81
CA ASP A 122 3.14 -12.28 2.55
C ASP A 122 4.52 -12.93 2.58
N VAL A 123 5.48 -12.28 3.23
CA VAL A 123 6.84 -12.83 3.39
C VAL A 123 6.78 -14.10 4.24
N VAL A 124 6.08 -14.05 5.37
CA VAL A 124 5.92 -15.21 6.25
C VAL A 124 5.23 -16.36 5.52
N ALA A 125 4.19 -16.06 4.76
CA ALA A 125 3.44 -17.08 4.02
C ALA A 125 4.29 -17.80 2.96
N ASN A 126 5.31 -17.14 2.43
CA ASN A 126 6.20 -17.71 1.40
C ASN A 126 7.49 -18.29 1.95
N ALA A 127 7.67 -18.32 3.26
CA ALA A 127 8.91 -18.78 3.89
C ALA A 127 9.00 -20.30 4.07
N ALA A 128 7.97 -21.03 3.74
CA ALA A 128 7.90 -22.47 3.96
C ALA A 128 8.88 -23.27 3.11
#